data_0dd8545f7d07d83e5e8cc280824b68e7
#
_entry.id   0dd8545f7d07d83e5e8cc280824b68e7
#
_cell.length_a   1.000
_cell.length_b   1.000
_cell.length_c   1.000
_cell.angle_alpha   90.00
_cell.angle_beta   90.00
_cell.angle_gamma   90.00
#
_symmetry.space_group_name_H-M   'P 1'
#
loop_
_entity.id
_entity.type
_entity.pdbx_description
1 polymer ?
#
loop_
_entity_poly.entity_id
_entity_poly.type
_entity_poly.pdbx_seq_one_letter_code
_entity_poly.pdbx_strand_id
1 'polypeptide(L)'
;MSRREQGFTLIELMVVVVIIGILAAIAMPNFVSMTDRARESDLAENMHTFQLAIEDFAVRNTGQYPVGADAAAVLANLPGGVWPRNPFTGVATAPTWGVDPATSGVMGANPVTTVGYTIKGFGRSAILPLTMSNG
;
A
#
# COMPACT_ATOMS: atom_id res chain seq x y z
N MET A 1 -46.08 32.08 -31.61
CA MET A 1 -44.84 32.64 -31.03
C MET A 1 -43.77 31.58 -31.12
N SER A 2 -42.81 31.70 -32.05
CA SER A 2 -41.68 30.76 -32.15
C SER A 2 -40.60 31.21 -31.13
N ARG A 3 -40.30 30.34 -30.15
CA ARG A 3 -39.12 30.54 -29.28
C ARG A 3 -37.88 30.39 -30.15
N ARG A 4 -37.05 31.43 -30.22
CA ARG A 4 -35.73 31.36 -30.83
C ARG A 4 -34.88 30.45 -29.89
N GLU A 5 -34.56 29.28 -30.34
CA GLU A 5 -33.58 28.45 -29.71
C GLU A 5 -32.21 29.12 -29.92
N GLN A 6 -31.65 29.65 -28.85
CA GLN A 6 -30.28 30.19 -28.86
C GLN A 6 -29.35 28.98 -28.78
N GLY A 7 -28.67 28.67 -29.89
CA GLY A 7 -27.65 27.62 -29.94
C GLY A 7 -26.34 28.13 -29.34
N PHE A 8 -25.55 27.22 -28.76
CA PHE A 8 -24.19 27.48 -28.27
C PHE A 8 -23.27 27.87 -29.42
N THR A 9 -22.44 28.87 -29.21
CA THR A 9 -21.42 29.24 -30.18
C THR A 9 -20.18 28.37 -30.06
N LEU A 10 -19.46 28.17 -31.15
CA LEU A 10 -18.24 27.37 -31.18
C LEU A 10 -17.15 27.95 -30.27
N ILE A 11 -17.09 29.29 -30.16
CA ILE A 11 -16.12 29.98 -29.32
C ILE A 11 -16.43 29.79 -27.81
N GLU A 12 -17.70 29.76 -27.41
CA GLU A 12 -18.08 29.47 -26.03
C GLU A 12 -17.64 28.07 -25.60
N LEU A 13 -17.78 27.10 -26.50
CA LEU A 13 -17.33 25.71 -26.22
C LEU A 13 -15.81 25.66 -26.14
N MET A 14 -15.07 26.36 -27.04
CA MET A 14 -13.62 26.39 -27.05
C MET A 14 -13.05 27.00 -25.75
N VAL A 15 -13.61 28.07 -25.25
CA VAL A 15 -13.17 28.74 -24.01
C VAL A 15 -13.37 27.81 -22.81
N VAL A 16 -14.51 27.14 -22.74
CA VAL A 16 -14.81 26.18 -21.66
C VAL A 16 -13.82 25.02 -21.63
N VAL A 17 -13.50 24.44 -22.79
CA VAL A 17 -12.53 23.33 -22.89
C VAL A 17 -11.12 23.78 -22.46
N VAL A 18 -10.70 24.99 -22.85
CA VAL A 18 -9.40 25.55 -22.44
C VAL A 18 -9.35 25.73 -20.92
N ILE A 19 -10.39 26.30 -20.31
CA ILE A 19 -10.44 26.50 -18.86
C ILE A 19 -10.39 25.15 -18.12
N ILE A 20 -11.18 24.16 -18.55
CA ILE A 20 -11.16 22.80 -17.96
C ILE A 20 -9.78 22.17 -18.11
N GLY A 21 -9.13 22.33 -19.26
CA GLY A 21 -7.78 21.83 -19.51
C GLY A 21 -6.75 22.39 -18.52
N ILE A 22 -6.79 23.70 -18.27
CA ILE A 22 -5.88 24.37 -17.31
C ILE A 22 -6.15 23.88 -15.88
N LEU A 23 -7.41 23.80 -15.48
CA LEU A 23 -7.78 23.30 -14.15
C LEU A 23 -7.37 21.82 -13.94
N ALA A 24 -7.57 20.98 -14.95
CA ALA A 24 -7.16 19.58 -14.92
C ALA A 24 -5.64 19.45 -14.80
N ALA A 25 -4.86 20.26 -15.51
CA ALA A 25 -3.41 20.24 -15.45
C ALA A 25 -2.84 20.51 -14.04
N ILE A 26 -3.52 21.34 -13.26
CA ILE A 26 -3.14 21.66 -11.87
C ILE A 26 -3.63 20.58 -10.90
N ALA A 27 -4.82 20.02 -11.12
CA ALA A 27 -5.46 19.08 -10.22
C ALA A 27 -4.85 17.66 -10.30
N MET A 28 -4.45 17.22 -11.49
CA MET A 28 -3.98 15.84 -11.73
C MET A 28 -2.77 15.41 -10.87
N PRO A 29 -1.66 16.17 -10.81
CA PRO A 29 -0.49 15.77 -10.03
C PRO A 29 -0.79 15.66 -8.53
N ASN A 30 -1.64 16.54 -7.99
CA ASN A 30 -2.04 16.50 -6.60
C ASN A 30 -2.87 15.25 -6.30
N PHE A 31 -3.80 14.89 -7.18
CA PHE A 31 -4.64 13.70 -7.03
C PHE A 31 -3.80 12.42 -7.01
N VAL A 32 -2.81 12.28 -7.90
CA VAL A 32 -1.91 11.12 -7.94
C VAL A 32 -1.13 10.99 -6.64
N SER A 33 -0.55 12.09 -6.14
CA SER A 33 0.22 12.05 -4.89
C SER A 33 -0.64 11.70 -3.67
N MET A 34 -1.87 12.17 -3.61
CA MET A 34 -2.83 11.80 -2.54
C MET A 34 -3.20 10.32 -2.60
N THR A 35 -3.41 9.79 -3.81
CA THR A 35 -3.71 8.36 -4.00
C THR A 35 -2.54 7.48 -3.59
N ASP A 36 -1.31 7.87 -3.92
CA ASP A 36 -0.12 7.11 -3.52
C ASP A 36 0.07 7.12 -1.99
N ARG A 37 -0.15 8.26 -1.32
CA ARG A 37 -0.15 8.33 0.15
C ARG A 37 -1.22 7.46 0.80
N ALA A 38 -2.42 7.40 0.23
CA ALA A 38 -3.46 6.51 0.71
C ALA A 38 -3.03 5.04 0.61
N ARG A 39 -2.44 4.63 -0.51
CA ARG A 39 -1.90 3.27 -0.69
C ARG A 39 -0.75 2.95 0.27
N GLU A 40 0.10 3.92 0.57
CA GLU A 40 1.17 3.76 1.56
C GLU A 40 0.61 3.59 2.98
N SER A 41 -0.49 4.27 3.30
CA SER A 41 -1.23 4.07 4.56
C SER A 41 -1.83 2.67 4.65
N ASP A 42 -2.44 2.17 3.57
CA ASP A 42 -2.97 0.80 3.50
C ASP A 42 -1.83 -0.24 3.66
N LEU A 43 -0.64 0.05 3.10
CA LEU A 43 0.53 -0.80 3.31
C LEU A 43 0.97 -0.82 4.77
N ALA A 44 0.95 0.32 5.46
CA ALA A 44 1.27 0.39 6.89
C ALA A 44 0.29 -0.41 7.74
N GLU A 45 -1.00 -0.41 7.41
CA GLU A 45 -2.02 -1.25 8.04
C GLU A 45 -1.76 -2.75 7.80
N ASN A 46 -1.40 -3.11 6.57
CA ASN A 46 -0.99 -4.48 6.24
C ASN A 46 0.25 -4.93 7.03
N MET A 47 1.24 -4.04 7.21
CA MET A 47 2.42 -4.30 8.03
C MET A 47 2.03 -4.55 9.48
N HIS A 48 1.08 -3.79 10.03
CA HIS A 48 0.60 -3.99 11.39
C HIS A 48 -0.15 -5.32 11.54
N THR A 49 -1.00 -5.68 10.58
CA THR A 49 -1.67 -6.98 10.56
C THR A 49 -0.66 -8.13 10.49
N PHE A 50 0.38 -7.98 9.70
CA PHE A 50 1.46 -8.95 9.60
C PHE A 50 2.28 -9.03 10.90
N GLN A 51 2.53 -7.91 11.56
CA GLN A 51 3.17 -7.86 12.87
C GLN A 51 2.41 -8.69 13.90
N LEU A 52 1.09 -8.53 13.98
CA LEU A 52 0.26 -9.31 14.90
C LEU A 52 0.35 -10.83 14.63
N ALA A 53 0.42 -11.23 13.36
CA ALA A 53 0.58 -12.63 13.00
C ALA A 53 1.96 -13.20 13.40
N ILE A 54 3.01 -12.41 13.32
CA ILE A 54 4.37 -12.75 13.77
C ILE A 54 4.41 -12.89 15.30
N GLU A 55 3.79 -11.97 16.02
CA GLU A 55 3.71 -12.03 17.49
C GLU A 55 2.89 -13.24 17.97
N ASP A 56 1.76 -13.55 17.32
CA ASP A 56 0.98 -14.74 17.64
C ASP A 56 1.77 -16.04 17.38
N PHE A 57 2.57 -16.05 16.30
CA PHE A 57 3.50 -17.16 16.06
C PHE A 57 4.52 -17.30 17.20
N ALA A 58 5.14 -16.21 17.63
CA ALA A 58 6.15 -16.23 18.69
C ALA A 58 5.57 -16.70 20.03
N VAL A 59 4.35 -16.27 20.38
CA VAL A 59 3.65 -16.73 21.60
C VAL A 59 3.45 -18.24 21.58
N ARG A 60 3.12 -18.84 20.42
CA ARG A 60 2.91 -20.29 20.27
C ARG A 60 4.22 -21.08 20.20
N ASN A 61 5.33 -20.44 19.87
CA ASN A 61 6.64 -21.07 19.67
C ASN A 61 7.68 -20.65 20.71
N THR A 62 7.26 -20.53 21.97
CA THR A 62 8.14 -20.28 23.13
C THR A 62 8.98 -19.00 23.01
N GLY A 63 8.43 -17.97 22.34
CA GLY A 63 9.09 -16.67 22.14
C GLY A 63 10.03 -16.61 20.95
N GLN A 64 10.06 -17.64 20.10
CA GLN A 64 10.88 -17.65 18.88
C GLN A 64 10.12 -17.02 17.72
N TYR A 65 10.73 -16.04 17.06
CA TYR A 65 10.16 -15.37 15.90
C TYR A 65 10.34 -16.16 14.61
N PRO A 66 9.37 -16.07 13.66
CA PRO A 66 9.38 -16.89 12.45
C PRO A 66 10.51 -16.46 11.49
N VAL A 67 11.08 -17.43 10.82
CA VAL A 67 11.98 -17.25 9.69
C VAL A 67 11.25 -17.60 8.38
N GLY A 68 11.89 -17.40 7.22
CA GLY A 68 11.24 -17.64 5.93
C GLY A 68 10.64 -19.03 5.74
N ALA A 69 11.18 -20.06 6.42
CA ALA A 69 10.64 -21.42 6.41
C ALA A 69 9.28 -21.53 7.12
N ASP A 70 8.97 -20.61 8.04
CA ASP A 70 7.74 -20.60 8.84
C ASP A 70 6.61 -19.79 8.20
N ALA A 71 6.81 -19.29 6.98
CA ALA A 71 5.86 -18.44 6.27
C ALA A 71 4.44 -19.03 6.21
N ALA A 72 4.31 -20.34 6.04
CA ALA A 72 3.01 -21.02 6.00
C ALA A 72 2.30 -20.98 7.37
N ALA A 73 3.04 -21.08 8.47
CA ALA A 73 2.49 -20.99 9.81
C ALA A 73 2.05 -19.57 10.15
N VAL A 74 2.83 -18.56 9.73
CA VAL A 74 2.44 -17.15 9.86
C VAL A 74 1.22 -16.83 9.02
N LEU A 75 1.14 -17.36 7.78
CA LEU A 75 -0.03 -17.23 6.93
C LEU A 75 -1.31 -17.74 7.60
N ALA A 76 -1.23 -18.86 8.30
CA ALA A 76 -2.37 -19.43 9.02
C ALA A 76 -2.88 -18.53 10.16
N ASN A 77 -2.02 -17.66 10.71
CA ASN A 77 -2.39 -16.69 11.76
C ASN A 77 -2.99 -15.39 11.19
N LEU A 78 -2.90 -15.19 9.88
CA LEU A 78 -3.50 -14.02 9.24
C LEU A 78 -5.02 -14.20 9.09
N PRO A 79 -5.79 -13.09 9.10
CA PRO A 79 -7.23 -13.11 8.84
C PRO A 79 -7.55 -13.79 7.50
N GLY A 80 -8.35 -14.87 7.56
CA GLY A 80 -8.73 -15.63 6.37
C GLY A 80 -7.63 -16.53 5.79
N GLY A 81 -6.45 -16.64 6.41
CA GLY A 81 -5.36 -17.49 5.93
C GLY A 81 -4.81 -17.07 4.58
N VAL A 82 -4.87 -15.78 4.25
CA VAL A 82 -4.37 -15.20 3.00
C VAL A 82 -3.45 -14.03 3.27
N TRP A 83 -2.45 -13.86 2.42
CA TRP A 83 -1.58 -12.69 2.50
C TRP A 83 -2.37 -11.40 2.22
N PRO A 84 -2.04 -10.29 2.88
CA PRO A 84 -2.64 -9.00 2.60
C PRO A 84 -2.50 -8.60 1.13
N ARG A 85 -3.47 -7.86 0.62
CA ARG A 85 -3.41 -7.35 -0.75
C ARG A 85 -2.43 -6.21 -0.86
N ASN A 86 -1.58 -6.28 -1.87
CA ASN A 86 -0.71 -5.18 -2.24
C ASN A 86 -1.56 -3.98 -2.69
N PRO A 87 -1.47 -2.81 -2.05
CA PRO A 87 -2.33 -1.66 -2.36
C PRO A 87 -2.11 -1.07 -3.76
N PHE A 88 -0.97 -1.35 -4.39
CA PHE A 88 -0.65 -0.84 -5.73
C PHE A 88 -1.10 -1.77 -6.85
N THR A 89 -1.13 -3.09 -6.60
CA THR A 89 -1.50 -4.10 -7.62
C THR A 89 -2.86 -4.74 -7.36
N GLY A 90 -3.38 -4.66 -6.13
CA GLY A 90 -4.62 -5.32 -5.72
C GLY A 90 -4.52 -6.83 -5.55
N VAL A 91 -3.34 -7.42 -5.71
CA VAL A 91 -3.11 -8.87 -5.62
C VAL A 91 -2.57 -9.23 -4.23
N ALA A 92 -3.03 -10.35 -3.66
CA ALA A 92 -2.45 -10.89 -2.42
C ALA A 92 -0.97 -11.22 -2.64
N THR A 93 -0.09 -10.65 -1.83
CA THR A 93 1.35 -10.74 -2.04
C THR A 93 2.04 -11.18 -0.75
N ALA A 94 2.82 -12.26 -0.84
CA ALA A 94 3.64 -12.73 0.27
C ALA A 94 4.73 -11.71 0.62
N PRO A 95 5.08 -11.58 1.90
CA PRO A 95 6.21 -10.75 2.33
C PRO A 95 7.55 -11.35 1.86
N THR A 96 8.56 -10.50 1.73
CA THR A 96 9.94 -10.96 1.62
C THR A 96 10.49 -11.33 2.99
N TRP A 97 11.35 -12.33 3.06
CA TRP A 97 11.96 -12.80 4.30
C TRP A 97 13.48 -12.68 4.23
N GLY A 98 14.06 -12.10 5.28
CA GLY A 98 15.50 -11.94 5.39
C GLY A 98 16.12 -10.85 4.51
N VAL A 99 15.30 -10.14 3.73
CA VAL A 99 15.71 -9.04 2.85
C VAL A 99 14.70 -7.91 2.91
N ASP A 100 15.17 -6.70 2.72
CA ASP A 100 14.29 -5.54 2.59
C ASP A 100 13.45 -5.63 1.30
N PRO A 101 12.19 -5.21 1.32
CA PRO A 101 11.35 -5.22 0.12
C PRO A 101 11.87 -4.20 -0.90
N ALA A 102 11.79 -4.56 -2.19
CA ALA A 102 12.25 -3.73 -3.31
C ALA A 102 11.16 -3.45 -4.35
N THR A 103 9.93 -3.88 -4.08
CA THR A 103 8.80 -3.74 -5.01
C THR A 103 7.66 -3.00 -4.35
N SER A 104 7.03 -2.07 -5.08
CA SER A 104 5.92 -1.24 -4.57
C SER A 104 4.82 -2.09 -3.94
N GLY A 105 4.44 -1.73 -2.71
CA GLY A 105 3.38 -2.38 -1.96
C GLY A 105 3.76 -3.72 -1.35
N VAL A 106 5.01 -4.14 -1.43
CA VAL A 106 5.51 -5.35 -0.76
C VAL A 106 6.07 -4.98 0.62
N MET A 107 5.81 -5.83 1.60
CA MET A 107 6.43 -5.76 2.92
C MET A 107 7.51 -6.83 3.05
N GLY A 108 8.48 -6.60 3.91
CA GLY A 108 9.55 -7.55 4.22
C GLY A 108 9.73 -7.70 5.72
N ALA A 109 9.95 -8.92 6.17
CA ALA A 109 10.38 -9.23 7.53
C ALA A 109 11.84 -9.64 7.53
N ASN A 110 12.63 -8.93 8.29
CA ASN A 110 14.05 -9.21 8.45
C ASN A 110 14.26 -9.69 9.89
N PRO A 111 14.27 -11.01 10.15
CA PRO A 111 14.63 -11.51 11.46
C PRO A 111 16.13 -11.28 11.63
N VAL A 112 16.47 -10.39 12.53
CA VAL A 112 17.87 -10.14 12.89
C VAL A 112 18.41 -11.34 13.68
N THR A 113 17.53 -12.02 14.42
CA THR A 113 17.81 -13.26 15.17
C THR A 113 16.47 -13.92 15.52
N THR A 114 16.49 -15.14 16.08
CA THR A 114 15.31 -15.78 16.68
C THR A 114 14.69 -14.97 17.84
N VAL A 115 15.32 -13.85 18.23
CA VAL A 115 14.96 -13.01 19.39
C VAL A 115 14.29 -11.69 18.96
N GLY A 116 14.35 -11.31 17.68
CA GLY A 116 13.79 -10.07 17.21
C GLY A 116 13.51 -10.03 15.72
N TYR A 117 12.65 -9.12 15.30
CA TYR A 117 12.30 -8.89 13.90
C TYR A 117 12.20 -7.40 13.58
N THR A 118 12.28 -7.11 12.30
CA THR A 118 12.00 -5.78 11.74
C THR A 118 11.12 -5.94 10.51
N ILE A 119 10.01 -5.20 10.45
CA ILE A 119 9.13 -5.16 9.30
C ILE A 119 9.28 -3.82 8.61
N LYS A 120 9.51 -3.84 7.32
CA LYS A 120 9.56 -2.67 6.44
C LYS A 120 8.60 -2.84 5.27
N GLY A 121 8.07 -1.74 4.75
CA GLY A 121 7.25 -1.71 3.54
C GLY A 121 7.93 -0.89 2.45
N PHE A 122 7.78 -1.27 1.20
CA PHE A 122 8.23 -0.48 0.06
C PHE A 122 7.03 0.29 -0.52
N GLY A 123 7.04 1.62 -0.36
CA GLY A 123 6.01 2.51 -0.88
C GLY A 123 6.01 2.58 -2.40
N ARG A 124 5.64 3.73 -2.96
CA ARG A 124 5.60 3.91 -4.43
C ARG A 124 6.98 3.77 -5.08
N SER A 125 8.03 4.31 -4.47
CA SER A 125 9.37 4.41 -5.05
C SER A 125 10.52 4.20 -4.05
N ALA A 126 10.22 4.06 -2.76
CA ALA A 126 11.21 3.89 -1.70
C ALA A 126 10.63 3.11 -0.52
N ILE A 127 11.52 2.62 0.34
CA ILE A 127 11.14 2.05 1.63
C ILE A 127 10.44 3.13 2.45
N LEU A 128 9.31 2.78 3.07
CA LEU A 128 8.59 3.68 3.97
C LEU A 128 9.47 4.02 5.19
N PRO A 129 9.37 5.25 5.71
CA PRO A 129 10.07 5.63 6.93
C PRO A 129 9.58 4.88 8.17
N LEU A 130 8.42 4.24 8.06
CA LEU A 130 7.84 3.42 9.11
C LEU A 130 8.55 2.06 9.17
N THR A 131 9.10 1.75 10.35
CA THR A 131 9.70 0.46 10.66
C THR A 131 9.01 -0.09 11.91
N MET A 132 8.58 -1.34 11.88
CA MET A 132 7.99 -2.02 13.02
C MET A 132 8.95 -3.08 13.53
N SER A 133 9.12 -3.18 14.84
CA SER A 133 10.01 -4.15 15.49
C SER A 133 9.45 -4.55 16.85
N ASN A 134 10.02 -5.56 17.46
CA ASN A 134 9.69 -6.00 18.82
C ASN A 134 10.52 -5.34 19.91
N GLY A 135 11.35 -4.35 19.55
CA GLY A 135 12.18 -3.59 20.49
C GLY A 135 13.35 -2.92 19.81
#